data_d7da40c5ae19ffc05e2be6e43c38f3ef
#
_entry.id   d7da40c5ae19ffc05e2be6e43c38f3ef
#
_cell.length_a   1.000
_cell.length_b   1.000
_cell.length_c   1.000
_cell.angle_alpha   90.00
_cell.angle_beta   90.00
_cell.angle_gamma   90.00
#
_symmetry.space_group_name_H-M   'P 1'
#
loop_
_entity.id
_entity.type
_entity.pdbx_description
1 polymer ?
#
loop_
_entity_poly.entity_id
_entity_poly.type
_entity_poly.pdbx_seq_one_letter_code
_entity_poly.pdbx_strand_id
1 'polypeptide(L)'
;MQSIALIVVAAAGLWLVGVAFLMALRPRYCLHLFEKMSADLLERSNWRLQFSEQGLRVLAGVALIVRAPASKLPLVFEIAGWLLVVTSLLIMVAPIRWHGAYGTWWVKRLTPLVIRLLSVVPAAAGAGLIYAAL
;
A
#
# COMPACT_ATOMS: atom_id res chain seq x y z
N MET A 1 -14.71 -2.46 -18.16
CA MET A 1 -14.39 -2.68 -16.73
C MET A 1 -13.12 -3.51 -16.56
N GLN A 2 -13.01 -4.67 -17.20
CA GLN A 2 -11.82 -5.54 -17.04
C GLN A 2 -10.52 -4.91 -17.49
N SER A 3 -10.51 -4.15 -18.58
CA SER A 3 -9.31 -3.47 -19.07
C SER A 3 -8.84 -2.35 -18.12
N ILE A 4 -9.80 -1.59 -17.56
CA ILE A 4 -9.49 -0.55 -16.59
C ILE A 4 -8.95 -1.18 -15.30
N ALA A 5 -9.58 -2.25 -14.82
CA ALA A 5 -9.11 -2.98 -13.65
C ALA A 5 -7.70 -3.54 -13.86
N LEU A 6 -7.41 -4.08 -15.02
CA LEU A 6 -6.07 -4.55 -15.37
C LEU A 6 -5.03 -3.43 -15.29
N ILE A 7 -5.34 -2.27 -15.86
CA ILE A 7 -4.43 -1.12 -15.82
C ILE A 7 -4.17 -0.68 -14.37
N VAL A 8 -5.21 -0.59 -13.55
CA VAL A 8 -5.07 -0.18 -12.15
C VAL A 8 -4.26 -1.20 -11.36
N VAL A 9 -4.52 -2.50 -11.53
CA VAL A 9 -3.77 -3.56 -10.84
C VAL A 9 -2.30 -3.57 -11.29
N ALA A 10 -2.05 -3.44 -12.59
CA ALA A 10 -0.68 -3.38 -13.11
C ALA A 10 0.06 -2.15 -12.58
N ALA A 11 -0.59 -0.99 -12.54
CA ALA A 11 -0.03 0.23 -11.97
C ALA A 11 0.29 0.07 -10.48
N ALA A 12 -0.61 -0.55 -9.71
CA ALA A 12 -0.38 -0.85 -8.30
C ALA A 12 0.82 -1.81 -8.12
N GLY A 13 0.92 -2.84 -8.95
CA GLY A 13 2.06 -3.76 -8.94
C GLY A 13 3.39 -3.05 -9.25
N LEU A 14 3.41 -2.20 -10.27
CA LEU A 14 4.58 -1.39 -10.61
C LEU A 14 4.95 -0.42 -9.48
N TRP A 15 3.97 0.18 -8.84
CA TRP A 15 4.20 1.03 -7.67
C TRP A 15 4.88 0.26 -6.54
N LEU A 16 4.39 -0.95 -6.23
CA LEU A 16 4.99 -1.79 -5.19
C LEU A 16 6.43 -2.19 -5.53
N VAL A 17 6.69 -2.54 -6.77
CA VAL A 17 8.06 -2.84 -7.22
C VAL A 17 8.95 -1.60 -7.11
N GLY A 18 8.46 -0.43 -7.51
CA GLY A 18 9.19 0.84 -7.36
C GLY A 18 9.51 1.16 -5.91
N VAL A 19 8.54 0.99 -5.01
CA VAL A 19 8.73 1.15 -3.57
C VAL A 19 9.77 0.16 -3.04
N ALA A 20 9.74 -1.10 -3.50
CA ALA A 20 10.72 -2.11 -3.12
C ALA A 20 12.14 -1.71 -3.52
N PHE A 21 12.34 -1.20 -4.74
CA PHE A 21 13.64 -0.68 -5.17
C PHE A 21 14.11 0.48 -4.29
N LEU A 22 13.22 1.41 -3.99
CA LEU A 22 13.54 2.54 -3.13
C LEU A 22 13.96 2.07 -1.73
N MET A 23 13.24 1.13 -1.16
CA MET A 23 13.56 0.55 0.16
C MET A 23 14.90 -0.18 0.15
N ALA A 24 15.22 -0.90 -0.93
CA ALA A 24 16.47 -1.64 -1.05
C ALA A 24 17.68 -0.72 -1.26
N LEU A 25 17.53 0.30 -2.11
CA LEU A 25 18.63 1.17 -2.51
C LEU A 25 18.82 2.37 -1.57
N ARG A 26 17.73 2.91 -1.02
CA ARG A 26 17.74 4.09 -0.16
C ARG A 26 16.88 3.89 1.09
N PRO A 27 17.23 2.94 1.97
CA PRO A 27 16.40 2.63 3.14
C PRO A 27 16.29 3.80 4.12
N ARG A 28 17.32 4.62 4.25
CA ARG A 28 17.29 5.81 5.12
C ARG A 28 16.33 6.87 4.59
N TYR A 29 16.27 7.05 3.28
CA TYR A 29 15.33 7.97 2.66
C TYR A 29 13.88 7.51 2.87
N CYS A 30 13.61 6.24 2.70
CA CYS A 30 12.29 5.65 2.98
C CYS A 30 11.87 5.85 4.41
N LEU A 31 12.77 5.60 5.36
CA LEU A 31 12.50 5.78 6.78
C LEU A 31 12.18 7.25 7.11
N HIS A 32 12.97 8.17 6.56
CA HIS A 32 12.76 9.61 6.73
C HIS A 32 11.41 10.06 6.15
N LEU A 33 11.07 9.61 4.96
CA LEU A 33 9.80 9.91 4.31
C LEU A 33 8.61 9.37 5.12
N PHE A 34 8.70 8.13 5.60
CA PHE A 34 7.68 7.50 6.43
C PHE A 34 7.51 8.23 7.77
N GLU A 35 8.62 8.63 8.40
CA GLU A 35 8.61 9.44 9.61
C GLU A 35 7.89 10.77 9.40
N LYS A 36 8.21 11.47 8.31
CA LYS A 36 7.57 12.75 7.97
C LYS A 36 6.07 12.60 7.74
N MET A 37 5.65 11.58 7.00
CA MET A 37 4.23 11.32 6.74
C MET A 37 3.48 10.99 8.02
N SER A 38 4.06 10.17 8.89
CA SER A 38 3.46 9.79 10.18
C SER A 38 3.34 11.00 11.11
N ALA A 39 4.34 11.87 11.15
CA ALA A 39 4.30 13.11 11.92
C ALA A 39 3.21 14.06 11.41
N ASP A 40 3.04 14.19 10.10
CA ASP A 40 1.97 15.00 9.50
C ASP A 40 0.58 14.51 9.94
N LEU A 41 0.37 13.20 9.96
CA LEU A 41 -0.89 12.60 10.41
C LEU A 41 -1.11 12.81 11.91
N LEU A 42 -0.06 12.64 12.72
CA LEU A 42 -0.14 12.73 14.17
C LEU A 42 -0.31 14.18 14.66
N GLU A 43 0.54 15.09 14.16
CA GLU A 43 0.63 16.47 14.67
C GLU A 43 -0.33 17.43 13.97
N ARG A 44 -0.47 17.30 12.65
CA ARG A 44 -1.27 18.20 11.82
C ARG A 44 -2.64 17.66 11.47
N SER A 45 -2.93 16.40 11.77
CA SER A 45 -4.17 15.70 11.38
C SER A 45 -4.46 15.91 9.88
N ASN A 46 -3.46 15.66 9.03
CA ASN A 46 -3.53 15.91 7.59
C ASN A 46 -4.52 14.97 6.92
N TRP A 47 -5.80 15.36 6.87
CA TRP A 47 -6.87 14.57 6.30
C TRP A 47 -6.69 14.35 4.79
N ARG A 48 -6.08 15.30 4.09
CA ARG A 48 -5.81 15.17 2.64
C ARG A 48 -4.85 14.02 2.37
N LEU A 49 -3.78 13.91 3.18
CA LEU A 49 -2.84 12.81 3.08
C LEU A 49 -3.53 11.47 3.36
N GLN A 50 -4.29 11.38 4.44
CA GLN A 50 -4.99 10.16 4.81
C GLN A 50 -6.01 9.74 3.74
N PHE A 51 -6.88 10.65 3.30
CA PHE A 51 -7.90 10.31 2.32
C PHE A 51 -7.30 10.00 0.95
N SER A 52 -6.24 10.67 0.53
CA SER A 52 -5.53 10.35 -0.71
C SER A 52 -4.94 8.94 -0.67
N GLU A 53 -4.24 8.60 0.40
CA GLU A 53 -3.63 7.28 0.58
C GLU A 53 -4.70 6.18 0.63
N GLN A 54 -5.71 6.33 1.46
CA GLN A 54 -6.74 5.32 1.62
C GLN A 54 -7.65 5.23 0.38
N GLY A 55 -7.92 6.34 -0.28
CA GLY A 55 -8.67 6.38 -1.53
C GLY A 55 -7.97 5.58 -2.64
N LEU A 56 -6.66 5.70 -2.77
CA LEU A 56 -5.88 4.90 -3.72
C LEU A 56 -5.93 3.40 -3.37
N ARG A 57 -5.88 3.07 -2.09
CA ARG A 57 -6.00 1.67 -1.63
C ARG A 57 -7.38 1.09 -1.92
N VAL A 58 -8.44 1.87 -1.71
CA VAL A 58 -9.81 1.45 -2.08
C VAL A 58 -9.91 1.21 -3.57
N LEU A 59 -9.38 2.12 -4.38
CA LEU A 59 -9.37 1.97 -5.84
C LEU A 59 -8.64 0.69 -6.26
N ALA A 60 -7.46 0.43 -5.71
CA ALA A 60 -6.71 -0.78 -5.98
C ALA A 60 -7.48 -2.03 -5.53
N GLY A 61 -8.11 -2.00 -4.36
CA GLY A 61 -8.92 -3.09 -3.84
C GLY A 61 -10.12 -3.42 -4.74
N VAL A 62 -10.86 -2.40 -5.17
CA VAL A 62 -11.98 -2.57 -6.12
C VAL A 62 -11.48 -3.15 -7.45
N ALA A 63 -10.34 -2.66 -7.96
CA ALA A 63 -9.76 -3.17 -9.20
C ALA A 63 -9.38 -4.65 -9.08
N LEU A 64 -8.85 -5.08 -7.92
CA LEU A 64 -8.55 -6.50 -7.66
C LEU A 64 -9.84 -7.35 -7.69
N ILE A 65 -10.89 -6.89 -7.03
CA ILE A 65 -12.17 -7.61 -7.01
C ILE A 65 -12.74 -7.73 -8.43
N VAL A 66 -12.76 -6.64 -9.18
CA VAL A 66 -13.25 -6.64 -10.57
C VAL A 66 -12.41 -7.53 -11.47
N ARG A 67 -11.11 -7.54 -11.28
CA ARG A 67 -10.17 -8.36 -12.08
C ARG A 67 -10.15 -9.83 -11.66
N ALA A 68 -10.59 -10.16 -10.46
CA ALA A 68 -10.51 -11.51 -9.90
C ALA A 68 -10.95 -12.62 -10.87
N PRO A 69 -12.13 -12.55 -11.51
CA PRO A 69 -12.58 -13.63 -12.41
C PRO A 69 -11.69 -13.85 -13.63
N ALA A 70 -10.98 -12.83 -14.08
CA ALA A 70 -10.09 -12.88 -15.24
C ALA A 70 -8.61 -13.03 -14.87
N SER A 71 -8.28 -13.14 -13.58
CA SER A 71 -6.91 -13.32 -13.09
C SER A 71 -6.54 -14.79 -13.02
N LYS A 72 -5.23 -15.07 -12.90
CA LYS A 72 -4.71 -16.41 -12.68
C LYS A 72 -4.99 -16.94 -11.26
N LEU A 73 -5.26 -16.04 -10.32
CA LEU A 73 -5.50 -16.36 -8.91
C LEU A 73 -6.78 -15.64 -8.40
N PRO A 74 -7.97 -16.06 -8.88
CA PRO A 74 -9.22 -15.34 -8.59
C PRO A 74 -9.48 -15.16 -7.09
N LEU A 75 -9.35 -16.24 -6.32
CA LEU A 75 -9.61 -16.22 -4.88
C LEU A 75 -8.66 -15.28 -4.14
N VAL A 76 -7.38 -15.28 -4.52
CA VAL A 76 -6.38 -14.39 -3.91
C VAL A 76 -6.72 -12.92 -4.20
N PHE A 77 -7.08 -12.62 -5.44
CA PHE A 77 -7.47 -11.27 -5.84
C PHE A 77 -8.73 -10.79 -5.12
N GLU A 78 -9.71 -11.66 -5.00
CA GLU A 78 -10.96 -11.33 -4.30
C GLU A 78 -10.71 -11.07 -2.82
N ILE A 79 -10.01 -11.95 -2.13
CA ILE A 79 -9.70 -11.79 -0.70
C ILE A 79 -8.84 -10.55 -0.47
N ALA A 80 -7.76 -10.38 -1.24
CA ALA A 80 -6.87 -9.23 -1.11
C ALA A 80 -7.62 -7.91 -1.41
N GLY A 81 -8.46 -7.91 -2.42
CA GLY A 81 -9.27 -6.74 -2.76
C GLY A 81 -10.22 -6.33 -1.63
N TRP A 82 -10.95 -7.28 -1.08
CA TRP A 82 -11.85 -7.01 0.06
C TRP A 82 -11.09 -6.57 1.30
N LEU A 83 -9.94 -7.17 1.60
CA LEU A 83 -9.09 -6.74 2.72
C LEU A 83 -8.63 -5.28 2.53
N LEU A 84 -8.19 -4.91 1.34
CA LEU A 84 -7.80 -3.53 1.06
C LEU A 84 -8.95 -2.54 1.23
N VAL A 85 -10.11 -2.86 0.68
CA VAL A 85 -11.30 -1.99 0.77
C VAL A 85 -11.73 -1.84 2.22
N VAL A 86 -11.94 -2.94 2.94
CA VAL A 86 -12.44 -2.92 4.32
C VAL A 86 -11.46 -2.22 5.25
N THR A 87 -10.17 -2.57 5.19
CA THR A 87 -9.15 -1.95 6.05
C THR A 87 -8.98 -0.46 5.76
N SER A 88 -9.05 -0.06 4.49
CA SER A 88 -8.96 1.35 4.12
C SER A 88 -10.15 2.16 4.61
N LEU A 89 -11.36 1.61 4.51
CA LEU A 89 -12.57 2.25 5.03
C LEU A 89 -12.53 2.38 6.55
N LEU A 90 -12.04 1.35 7.26
CA LEU A 90 -11.86 1.40 8.71
C LEU A 90 -10.87 2.48 9.12
N ILE A 91 -9.76 2.62 8.39
CA ILE A 91 -8.77 3.67 8.65
C ILE A 91 -9.35 5.06 8.38
N MET A 92 -10.17 5.21 7.33
CA MET A 92 -10.84 6.49 7.04
C MET A 92 -11.81 6.93 8.15
N VAL A 93 -12.49 6.00 8.78
CA VAL A 93 -13.43 6.27 9.87
C VAL A 93 -12.70 6.50 11.19
N ALA A 94 -11.54 5.88 11.39
CA ALA A 94 -10.73 6.04 12.60
C ALA A 94 -10.16 7.46 12.71
N PRO A 95 -9.92 7.98 13.94
CA PRO A 95 -9.26 9.26 14.12
C PRO A 95 -7.89 9.28 13.41
N ILE A 96 -7.61 10.37 12.69
CA ILE A 96 -6.36 10.52 11.91
C ILE A 96 -5.13 10.39 12.81
N ARG A 97 -5.22 10.87 14.04
CA ARG A 97 -4.13 10.78 15.02
C ARG A 97 -3.76 9.33 15.37
N TRP A 98 -4.72 8.43 15.35
CA TRP A 98 -4.43 7.01 15.60
C TRP A 98 -3.59 6.41 14.49
N HIS A 99 -3.88 6.76 13.25
CA HIS A 99 -3.07 6.33 12.10
C HIS A 99 -1.64 6.89 12.19
N GLY A 100 -1.51 8.18 12.51
CA GLY A 100 -0.21 8.82 12.70
C GLY A 100 0.56 8.24 13.88
N ALA A 101 -0.11 7.98 15.01
CA ALA A 101 0.51 7.36 16.18
C ALA A 101 1.02 5.93 15.88
N TYR A 102 0.25 5.15 15.13
CA TYR A 102 0.65 3.82 14.69
C TYR A 102 1.87 3.86 13.78
N GLY A 103 1.90 4.78 12.81
CA GLY A 103 3.06 4.99 11.95
C GLY A 103 4.31 5.42 12.73
N THR A 104 4.16 6.36 13.66
CA THR A 104 5.26 6.81 14.52
C THR A 104 5.80 5.70 15.42
N TRP A 105 4.91 4.84 15.93
CA TRP A 105 5.30 3.67 16.72
C TRP A 105 6.19 2.73 15.91
N TRP A 106 5.86 2.47 14.65
CA TRP A 106 6.67 1.65 13.75
C TRP A 106 8.00 2.31 13.39
N VAL A 107 8.01 3.62 13.09
CA VAL A 107 9.22 4.37 12.74
C VAL A 107 10.30 4.23 13.81
N LYS A 108 9.91 4.28 15.08
CA LYS A 108 10.85 4.14 16.21
C LYS A 108 11.49 2.75 16.29
N ARG A 109 10.90 1.75 15.65
CA ARG A 109 11.36 0.36 15.69
C ARG A 109 12.04 -0.08 14.40
N LEU A 110 11.81 0.63 13.30
CA LEU A 110 12.43 0.31 12.02
C LEU A 110 13.84 0.89 11.94
N THR A 111 14.76 0.07 11.45
CA THR A 111 16.12 0.47 11.11
C THR A 111 16.31 0.44 9.59
N PRO A 112 17.32 1.15 9.04
CA PRO A 112 17.58 1.06 7.60
C PRO A 112 17.82 -0.37 7.09
N LEU A 113 18.47 -1.21 7.89
CA LEU A 113 18.69 -2.61 7.55
C LEU A 113 17.37 -3.40 7.47
N VAL A 114 16.47 -3.20 8.45
CA VAL A 114 15.16 -3.85 8.47
C VAL A 114 14.33 -3.43 7.26
N ILE A 115 14.33 -2.14 6.90
CA ILE A 115 13.64 -1.64 5.71
C ILE A 115 14.17 -2.31 4.45
N ARG A 116 15.49 -2.43 4.32
CA ARG A 116 16.12 -3.11 3.19
C ARG A 116 15.70 -4.58 3.11
N LEU A 117 15.67 -5.28 4.21
CA LEU A 117 15.22 -6.67 4.26
C LEU A 117 13.74 -6.81 3.94
N LEU A 118 12.90 -5.88 4.43
CA LEU A 118 11.47 -5.87 4.16
C LEU A 118 11.12 -5.53 2.70
N SER A 119 12.08 -5.00 1.92
CA SER A 119 11.86 -4.67 0.51
C SER A 119 11.44 -5.87 -0.35
N VAL A 120 11.76 -7.07 0.08
CA VAL A 120 11.35 -8.32 -0.58
C VAL A 120 9.83 -8.46 -0.63
N VAL A 121 9.12 -7.99 0.39
CA VAL A 121 7.66 -8.12 0.49
C VAL A 121 6.94 -7.34 -0.62
N PRO A 122 7.13 -6.02 -0.78
CA PRO A 122 6.49 -5.29 -1.88
C PRO A 122 7.01 -5.71 -3.25
N ALA A 123 8.28 -6.15 -3.37
CA ALA A 123 8.80 -6.68 -4.63
C ALA A 123 8.05 -7.93 -5.07
N ALA A 124 7.91 -8.89 -4.18
CA ALA A 124 7.19 -10.14 -4.45
C ALA A 124 5.70 -9.87 -4.69
N ALA A 125 5.07 -9.03 -3.88
CA ALA A 125 3.67 -8.66 -4.03
C ALA A 125 3.40 -7.96 -5.36
N GLY A 126 4.23 -6.97 -5.72
CA GLY A 126 4.10 -6.24 -6.98
C GLY A 126 4.28 -7.11 -8.21
N ALA A 127 5.33 -7.92 -8.24
CA ALA A 127 5.58 -8.86 -9.33
C ALA A 127 4.46 -9.90 -9.43
N GLY A 128 3.99 -10.42 -8.29
CA GLY A 128 2.89 -11.37 -8.22
C GLY A 128 1.57 -10.79 -8.73
N LEU A 129 1.27 -9.55 -8.40
CA LEU A 129 0.07 -8.85 -8.91
C LEU A 129 0.11 -8.72 -10.43
N ILE A 130 1.23 -8.28 -10.99
CA ILE A 130 1.38 -8.11 -12.43
C ILE A 130 1.23 -9.46 -13.12
N TYR A 131 1.95 -10.47 -12.65
CA TYR A 131 1.88 -11.81 -13.21
C TYR A 131 0.47 -12.40 -13.17
N ALA A 132 -0.20 -12.32 -12.02
CA ALA A 132 -1.52 -12.90 -11.83
C ALA A 132 -2.62 -12.12 -12.56
N ALA A 133 -2.46 -10.81 -12.77
CA ALA A 133 -3.41 -9.98 -13.48
C ALA A 133 -3.40 -10.22 -14.99
N LEU A 134 -2.25 -10.63 -15.54
CA LEU A 134 -2.10 -10.93 -16.96
C LEU A 134 -2.60 -12.32 -17.29
#